data_fc79cca7f2864e1a4fc6a73c4cafd7a2
#
_entry.id   fc79cca7f2864e1a4fc6a73c4cafd7a2
#
_cell.length_a   1.000
_cell.length_b   1.000
_cell.length_c   1.000
_cell.angle_alpha   90.00
_cell.angle_beta   90.00
_cell.angle_gamma   90.00
#
_symmetry.space_group_name_H-M   'P 1'
#
loop_
_entity.id
_entity.type
_entity.pdbx_description
1 polymer ?
#
loop_
_entity_poly.entity_id
_entity_poly.type
_entity_poly.pdbx_seq_one_letter_code
_entity_poly.pdbx_strand_id
1 'polypeptide(L)'
;GVPFEKNDTVQQIIAAELKLADESFRNITQTLGFVDPYGHASELTDAYRKCCDFAFNQVAFGATDYNTAVRQATKNLADKGVRVIDYDSGTHTSAEAAVRRNIMSGLGSMNEKISEQNHDDMGANGWEISAHAASAPDHELIQGRQYTDAAYQRLNNSLVRRIGTLNCGHTAFPIVLGVSQPQYTEEQLDRMRQENETGVTVNGRHYTTYE
;
A
#
# COMPACT_ATOMS: atom_id res chain seq x y z
N GLY A 1 -16.30 16.13 14.18
CA GLY A 1 -15.68 14.80 14.13
C GLY A 1 -14.76 14.58 15.33
N VAL A 2 -14.53 13.34 15.70
CA VAL A 2 -13.57 13.00 16.77
C VAL A 2 -12.15 13.24 16.22
N PRO A 3 -11.25 13.94 16.95
CA PRO A 3 -9.85 14.06 16.55
C PRO A 3 -9.21 12.69 16.35
N PHE A 4 -8.28 12.58 15.38
CA PHE A 4 -7.65 11.31 14.99
C PHE A 4 -7.05 10.55 16.19
N GLU A 5 -6.32 11.24 17.07
CA GLU A 5 -5.68 10.65 18.26
C GLU A 5 -6.70 10.14 19.31
N LYS A 6 -7.96 10.57 19.21
CA LYS A 6 -9.05 10.17 20.10
C LYS A 6 -10.07 9.26 19.45
N ASN A 7 -9.83 8.85 18.22
CA ASN A 7 -10.67 7.93 17.50
C ASN A 7 -10.23 6.48 17.78
N ASP A 8 -10.84 5.87 18.79
CA ASP A 8 -10.49 4.52 19.25
C ASP A 8 -10.57 3.48 18.12
N THR A 9 -11.53 3.61 17.22
CA THR A 9 -11.67 2.71 16.06
C THR A 9 -10.45 2.79 15.16
N VAL A 10 -10.01 3.99 14.79
CA VAL A 10 -8.82 4.18 13.95
C VAL A 10 -7.56 3.70 14.66
N GLN A 11 -7.42 3.96 15.97
CA GLN A 11 -6.29 3.47 16.76
C GLN A 11 -6.24 1.93 16.80
N GLN A 12 -7.40 1.28 16.96
CA GLN A 12 -7.49 -0.19 16.91
C GLN A 12 -7.14 -0.75 15.53
N ILE A 13 -7.56 -0.10 14.45
CA ILE A 13 -7.21 -0.49 13.07
C ILE A 13 -5.69 -0.41 12.89
N ILE A 14 -5.04 0.69 13.28
CA ILE A 14 -3.59 0.84 13.18
C ILE A 14 -2.87 -0.25 13.98
N ALA A 15 -3.30 -0.52 15.21
CA ALA A 15 -2.72 -1.57 16.04
C ALA A 15 -2.88 -2.97 15.43
N ALA A 16 -4.02 -3.26 14.80
CA ALA A 16 -4.26 -4.52 14.10
C ALA A 16 -3.35 -4.67 12.87
N GLU A 17 -3.17 -3.60 12.08
CA GLU A 17 -2.30 -3.62 10.91
C GLU A 17 -0.83 -3.80 11.27
N LEU A 18 -0.35 -3.19 12.34
CA LEU A 18 1.00 -3.43 12.84
C LEU A 18 1.21 -4.90 13.25
N LYS A 19 0.20 -5.52 13.85
CA LYS A 19 0.25 -6.94 14.21
C LYS A 19 0.24 -7.87 12.99
N LEU A 20 -0.55 -7.54 11.95
CA LEU A 20 -0.56 -8.30 10.69
C LEU A 20 0.76 -8.16 9.92
N ALA A 21 1.34 -6.96 9.92
CA ALA A 21 2.66 -6.72 9.33
C ALA A 21 3.74 -7.62 9.98
N ASP A 22 3.62 -7.94 11.26
CA ASP A 22 4.54 -8.82 11.98
C ASP A 22 4.64 -10.23 11.36
N GLU A 23 3.56 -10.74 10.80
CA GLU A 23 3.56 -12.06 10.13
C GLU A 23 4.33 -12.03 8.81
N SER A 24 4.33 -10.92 8.08
CA SER A 24 5.06 -10.80 6.81
C SER A 24 6.57 -10.71 6.98
N PHE A 25 7.06 -10.48 8.19
CA PHE A 25 8.50 -10.47 8.48
C PHE A 25 9.09 -11.85 8.78
N ARG A 26 8.26 -12.85 9.03
CA ARG A 26 8.71 -14.20 9.44
C ARG A 26 9.41 -14.97 8.32
N ASN A 27 9.24 -14.57 7.06
CA ASN A 27 9.84 -15.21 5.90
C ASN A 27 11.14 -14.54 5.42
N ILE A 28 11.74 -13.68 6.23
CA ILE A 28 13.05 -13.08 5.94
C ILE A 28 14.15 -14.02 6.46
N THR A 29 15.02 -14.45 5.54
CA THR A 29 16.06 -15.47 5.84
C THR A 29 17.40 -14.91 6.27
N GLN A 30 17.68 -13.63 6.04
CA GLN A 30 18.96 -13.04 6.38
C GLN A 30 19.12 -12.88 7.89
N THR A 31 20.09 -13.63 8.42
CA THR A 31 20.38 -13.69 9.84
C THR A 31 21.68 -12.99 10.25
N LEU A 32 22.32 -12.29 9.35
CA LEU A 32 23.47 -11.47 9.72
C LEU A 32 23.00 -10.37 10.66
N GLY A 33 23.24 -10.58 11.94
CA GLY A 33 23.01 -9.60 12.97
C GLY A 33 23.86 -8.37 12.70
N PHE A 34 23.34 -7.20 13.03
CA PHE A 34 24.12 -5.98 13.06
C PHE A 34 24.12 -5.43 14.49
N VAL A 35 25.08 -4.57 14.70
CA VAL A 35 25.30 -3.95 16.00
C VAL A 35 24.62 -2.58 15.96
N ASP A 36 23.80 -2.29 16.97
CA ASP A 36 23.24 -0.97 17.15
C ASP A 36 24.34 0.06 17.54
N PRO A 37 24.06 1.37 17.55
CA PRO A 37 25.03 2.40 17.94
C PRO A 37 25.62 2.21 19.33
N TYR A 38 25.01 1.38 20.18
CA TYR A 38 25.46 1.07 21.54
C TYR A 38 26.23 -0.24 21.65
N GLY A 39 26.47 -0.93 20.53
CA GLY A 39 27.22 -2.18 20.50
C GLY A 39 26.39 -3.44 20.74
N HIS A 40 25.05 -3.37 20.80
CA HIS A 40 24.20 -4.54 20.98
C HIS A 40 23.90 -5.22 19.63
N ALA A 41 24.02 -6.54 19.60
CA ALA A 41 23.61 -7.33 18.45
C ALA A 41 22.07 -7.26 18.27
N SER A 42 21.63 -7.02 17.04
CA SER A 42 20.22 -6.99 16.65
C SER A 42 20.01 -7.89 15.46
N GLU A 43 18.92 -8.67 15.47
CA GLU A 43 18.53 -9.44 14.29
C GLU A 43 18.06 -8.53 13.16
N LEU A 44 18.36 -8.90 11.91
CA LEU A 44 17.95 -8.16 10.73
C LEU A 44 16.43 -7.95 10.70
N THR A 45 15.67 -9.00 10.96
CA THR A 45 14.21 -8.99 10.98
C THR A 45 13.67 -7.96 11.96
N ASP A 46 14.22 -7.91 13.17
CA ASP A 46 13.82 -6.95 14.21
C ASP A 46 14.13 -5.52 13.83
N ALA A 47 15.30 -5.27 13.26
CA ALA A 47 15.67 -3.92 12.84
C ALA A 47 14.84 -3.44 11.64
N TYR A 48 14.59 -4.32 10.68
CA TYR A 48 13.73 -4.03 9.54
C TYR A 48 12.31 -3.74 9.99
N ARG A 49 11.71 -4.62 10.83
CA ARG A 49 10.39 -4.43 11.40
C ARG A 49 10.25 -3.10 12.13
N LYS A 50 11.11 -2.81 13.11
CA LYS A 50 11.08 -1.55 13.86
C LYS A 50 11.18 -0.32 12.96
N CYS A 51 11.94 -0.43 11.88
CA CYS A 51 12.09 0.64 10.90
C CYS A 51 10.80 0.85 10.10
N CYS A 52 10.15 -0.22 9.64
CA CYS A 52 8.89 -0.16 8.91
C CYS A 52 7.73 0.29 9.80
N ASP A 53 7.62 -0.24 11.02
CA ASP A 53 6.58 0.14 11.98
C ASP A 53 6.67 1.61 12.35
N PHE A 54 7.88 2.11 12.60
CA PHE A 54 8.10 3.52 12.88
C PHE A 54 7.66 4.39 11.69
N ALA A 55 8.10 4.04 10.47
CA ALA A 55 7.74 4.77 9.26
C ALA A 55 6.23 4.73 8.98
N PHE A 56 5.61 3.56 9.13
CA PHE A 56 4.16 3.42 8.99
C PHE A 56 3.41 4.32 9.98
N ASN A 57 3.78 4.28 11.27
CA ASN A 57 3.17 5.13 12.28
C ASN A 57 3.32 6.62 11.96
N GLN A 58 4.52 7.07 11.51
CA GLN A 58 4.75 8.47 11.13
C GLN A 58 3.79 8.94 10.03
N VAL A 59 3.50 8.09 9.04
CA VAL A 59 2.57 8.41 7.97
C VAL A 59 1.12 8.30 8.45
N ALA A 60 0.76 7.23 9.15
CA ALA A 60 -0.59 7.00 9.64
C ALA A 60 -1.08 8.09 10.61
N PHE A 61 -0.18 8.64 11.43
CA PHE A 61 -0.47 9.76 12.32
C PHE A 61 -0.29 11.15 11.67
N GLY A 62 0.03 11.21 10.38
CA GLY A 62 0.21 12.48 9.67
C GLY A 62 1.44 13.28 10.08
N ALA A 63 2.40 12.66 10.79
CA ALA A 63 3.62 13.33 11.25
C ALA A 63 4.61 13.60 10.13
N THR A 64 4.56 12.80 9.04
CA THR A 64 5.38 12.99 7.84
C THR A 64 4.68 12.45 6.61
N ASP A 65 5.12 12.89 5.43
CA ASP A 65 4.64 12.31 4.17
C ASP A 65 5.28 10.94 3.90
N TYR A 66 4.61 10.16 3.06
CA TYR A 66 5.01 8.82 2.70
C TYR A 66 6.44 8.73 2.12
N ASN A 67 6.80 9.61 1.18
CA ASN A 67 8.12 9.58 0.55
C ASN A 67 9.24 9.88 1.54
N THR A 68 9.00 10.81 2.47
CA THR A 68 9.93 11.13 3.54
C THR A 68 10.09 9.95 4.51
N ALA A 69 8.99 9.29 4.90
CA ALA A 69 9.03 8.11 5.75
C ALA A 69 9.84 6.97 5.11
N VAL A 70 9.58 6.67 3.84
CA VAL A 70 10.35 5.65 3.08
C VAL A 70 11.83 5.98 3.02
N ARG A 71 12.19 7.23 2.69
CA ARG A 71 13.60 7.66 2.64
C ARG A 71 14.29 7.53 3.99
N GLN A 72 13.64 7.93 5.07
CA GLN A 72 14.20 7.84 6.43
C GLN A 72 14.40 6.38 6.84
N ALA A 73 13.40 5.52 6.60
CA ALA A 73 13.47 4.11 6.88
C ALA A 73 14.59 3.43 6.09
N THR A 74 14.67 3.70 4.78
CA THR A 74 15.72 3.16 3.91
C THR A 74 17.10 3.61 4.37
N LYS A 75 17.24 4.91 4.71
CA LYS A 75 18.51 5.43 5.23
C LYS A 75 18.92 4.74 6.53
N ASN A 76 17.99 4.57 7.47
CA ASN A 76 18.25 3.89 8.73
C ASN A 76 18.72 2.43 8.54
N LEU A 77 18.18 1.73 7.56
CA LEU A 77 18.64 0.39 7.19
C LEU A 77 20.01 0.41 6.52
N ALA A 78 20.23 1.34 5.59
CA ALA A 78 21.51 1.51 4.89
C ALA A 78 22.66 1.88 5.85
N ASP A 79 22.39 2.76 6.82
CA ASP A 79 23.35 3.14 7.87
C ASP A 79 23.76 1.93 8.75
N LYS A 80 22.89 0.91 8.83
CA LYS A 80 23.16 -0.38 9.47
C LYS A 80 23.74 -1.43 8.52
N GLY A 81 24.05 -1.06 7.27
CA GLY A 81 24.60 -1.97 6.26
C GLY A 81 23.58 -2.81 5.50
N VAL A 82 22.28 -2.64 5.75
CA VAL A 82 21.22 -3.41 5.07
C VAL A 82 20.89 -2.76 3.74
N ARG A 83 21.18 -3.45 2.64
CA ARG A 83 20.86 -2.97 1.27
C ARG A 83 19.89 -3.87 0.52
N VAL A 84 19.80 -5.12 0.92
CA VAL A 84 18.96 -6.17 0.31
C VAL A 84 18.24 -6.91 1.42
N ILE A 85 17.01 -7.28 1.16
CA ILE A 85 16.20 -8.18 1.99
C ILE A 85 16.00 -9.47 1.21
N ASP A 86 16.40 -10.58 1.81
CA ASP A 86 16.26 -11.93 1.27
C ASP A 86 15.08 -12.64 1.91
N TYR A 87 14.25 -13.25 1.10
CA TYR A 87 13.07 -13.99 1.55
C TYR A 87 13.25 -15.50 1.38
N ASP A 88 12.53 -16.29 2.17
CA ASP A 88 12.49 -17.77 2.10
C ASP A 88 12.15 -18.28 0.70
N SER A 89 11.38 -17.51 -0.08
CA SER A 89 11.05 -17.80 -1.48
C SER A 89 12.25 -17.76 -2.43
N GLY A 90 13.43 -17.32 -1.97
CA GLY A 90 14.60 -17.04 -2.80
C GLY A 90 14.55 -15.68 -3.52
N THR A 91 13.54 -14.88 -3.23
CA THR A 91 13.43 -13.53 -3.80
C THR A 91 14.38 -12.57 -3.07
N HIS A 92 15.12 -11.78 -3.86
CA HIS A 92 16.01 -10.73 -3.36
C HIS A 92 15.43 -9.37 -3.73
N THR A 93 15.24 -8.49 -2.73
CA THR A 93 14.62 -7.18 -2.93
C THR A 93 15.49 -6.11 -2.31
N SER A 94 15.68 -4.96 -2.99
CA SER A 94 16.37 -3.84 -2.36
C SER A 94 15.64 -3.40 -1.08
N ALA A 95 16.41 -2.93 -0.09
CA ALA A 95 15.82 -2.47 1.16
C ALA A 95 14.78 -1.36 0.93
N GLU A 96 15.02 -0.46 -0.04
CA GLU A 96 14.07 0.59 -0.41
C GLU A 96 12.75 0.00 -0.94
N ALA A 97 12.81 -0.93 -1.89
CA ALA A 97 11.61 -1.55 -2.47
C ALA A 97 10.84 -2.37 -1.42
N ALA A 98 11.56 -3.05 -0.51
CA ALA A 98 10.95 -3.81 0.58
C ALA A 98 10.23 -2.88 1.58
N VAL A 99 10.88 -1.79 2.00
CA VAL A 99 10.29 -0.77 2.90
C VAL A 99 9.07 -0.12 2.25
N ARG A 100 9.20 0.32 1.00
CA ARG A 100 8.10 0.94 0.24
C ARG A 100 6.88 0.03 0.18
N ARG A 101 7.08 -1.22 -0.21
CA ARG A 101 6.01 -2.21 -0.31
C ARG A 101 5.34 -2.45 1.05
N ASN A 102 6.10 -2.57 2.13
CA ASN A 102 5.55 -2.80 3.47
C ASN A 102 4.68 -1.62 3.94
N ILE A 103 5.19 -0.39 3.85
CA ILE A 103 4.44 0.81 4.26
C ILE A 103 3.18 0.98 3.39
N MET A 104 3.28 0.80 2.07
CA MET A 104 2.12 0.93 1.18
C MET A 104 1.05 -0.12 1.46
N SER A 105 1.45 -1.36 1.71
CA SER A 105 0.49 -2.42 2.05
C SER A 105 -0.22 -2.12 3.37
N GLY A 106 0.50 -1.66 4.40
CA GLY A 106 -0.10 -1.27 5.68
C GLY A 106 -1.08 -0.10 5.54
N LEU A 107 -0.71 0.94 4.77
CA LEU A 107 -1.60 2.08 4.50
C LEU A 107 -2.83 1.67 3.68
N GLY A 108 -2.65 0.78 2.69
CA GLY A 108 -3.75 0.25 1.88
C GLY A 108 -4.75 -0.53 2.74
N SER A 109 -4.26 -1.40 3.62
CA SER A 109 -5.08 -2.19 4.54
C SER A 109 -5.80 -1.30 5.56
N MET A 110 -5.14 -0.29 6.11
CA MET A 110 -5.76 0.72 6.97
C MET A 110 -6.89 1.46 6.24
N ASN A 111 -6.66 1.89 5.00
CA ASN A 111 -7.67 2.54 4.18
C ASN A 111 -8.88 1.62 3.90
N GLU A 112 -8.63 0.35 3.60
CA GLU A 112 -9.70 -0.65 3.41
C GLU A 112 -10.60 -0.71 4.64
N LYS A 113 -10.03 -0.83 5.84
CA LYS A 113 -10.78 -0.90 7.10
C LYS A 113 -11.58 0.38 7.41
N ILE A 114 -10.98 1.54 7.16
CA ILE A 114 -11.68 2.82 7.31
C ILE A 114 -12.84 2.93 6.30
N SER A 115 -12.62 2.49 5.07
CA SER A 115 -13.66 2.48 4.03
C SER A 115 -14.78 1.51 4.37
N GLU A 116 -14.48 0.32 4.92
CA GLU A 116 -15.48 -0.63 5.42
C GLU A 116 -16.34 0.00 6.53
N GLN A 117 -15.72 0.66 7.50
CA GLN A 117 -16.44 1.35 8.56
C GLN A 117 -17.35 2.47 8.01
N ASN A 118 -16.81 3.27 7.08
CA ASN A 118 -17.61 4.32 6.44
C ASN A 118 -18.77 3.74 5.62
N HIS A 119 -18.58 2.59 4.96
CA HIS A 119 -19.64 1.88 4.22
C HIS A 119 -20.80 1.54 5.15
N ASP A 120 -20.49 0.96 6.31
CA ASP A 120 -21.52 0.60 7.29
C ASP A 120 -22.21 1.84 7.90
N ASP A 121 -21.44 2.85 8.28
CA ASP A 121 -21.96 4.08 8.89
C ASP A 121 -22.86 4.88 7.92
N MET A 122 -22.60 4.83 6.63
CA MET A 122 -23.38 5.50 5.58
C MET A 122 -24.57 4.69 5.09
N GLY A 123 -24.65 3.40 5.45
CA GLY A 123 -25.60 2.47 4.83
C GLY A 123 -25.37 2.33 3.33
N ALA A 124 -24.11 2.34 2.90
CA ALA A 124 -23.75 2.14 1.51
C ALA A 124 -24.12 0.74 1.03
N ASN A 125 -24.21 0.55 -0.30
CA ASN A 125 -24.57 -0.72 -0.91
C ASN A 125 -23.69 -1.05 -2.14
N GLY A 126 -22.57 -0.39 -2.24
CA GLY A 126 -21.62 -0.59 -3.32
C GLY A 126 -20.31 0.17 -3.12
N TRP A 127 -19.42 -0.02 -4.08
CA TRP A 127 -18.05 0.47 -4.05
C TRP A 127 -17.68 1.09 -5.39
N GLU A 128 -16.91 2.16 -5.36
CA GLU A 128 -16.22 2.71 -6.52
C GLU A 128 -14.71 2.59 -6.33
N ILE A 129 -14.02 2.04 -7.33
CA ILE A 129 -12.56 1.92 -7.31
C ILE A 129 -11.97 3.23 -7.84
N SER A 130 -11.02 3.83 -7.12
CA SER A 130 -10.31 5.02 -7.61
C SER A 130 -9.58 4.73 -8.93
N ALA A 131 -9.29 5.77 -9.69
CA ALA A 131 -8.50 5.65 -10.92
C ALA A 131 -7.27 6.56 -10.87
N HIS A 132 -6.18 6.09 -11.48
CA HIS A 132 -4.96 6.87 -11.67
C HIS A 132 -4.21 6.41 -12.93
N ALA A 133 -3.39 7.29 -13.49
CA ALA A 133 -2.41 6.92 -14.49
C ALA A 133 -1.37 5.97 -13.88
N ALA A 134 -0.65 5.23 -14.72
CA ALA A 134 0.28 4.17 -14.29
C ALA A 134 -0.37 3.02 -13.50
N SER A 135 -1.66 2.76 -13.75
CA SER A 135 -2.34 1.59 -13.25
C SER A 135 -1.73 0.32 -13.84
N ALA A 136 -1.62 -0.73 -13.01
CA ALA A 136 -1.19 -2.02 -13.50
C ALA A 136 -2.23 -2.63 -14.47
N PRO A 137 -1.80 -3.43 -15.46
CA PRO A 137 -2.71 -3.95 -16.49
C PRO A 137 -3.92 -4.73 -15.96
N ASP A 138 -3.76 -5.43 -14.84
CA ASP A 138 -4.84 -6.17 -14.17
C ASP A 138 -5.87 -5.26 -13.48
N HIS A 139 -5.49 -4.01 -13.16
CA HIS A 139 -6.37 -3.03 -12.53
C HIS A 139 -6.92 -1.98 -13.50
N GLU A 140 -6.32 -1.82 -14.66
CA GLU A 140 -6.69 -0.78 -15.63
C GLU A 140 -8.15 -0.86 -16.11
N LEU A 141 -8.66 -2.07 -16.26
CA LEU A 141 -10.04 -2.29 -16.74
C LEU A 141 -11.10 -2.14 -15.63
N ILE A 142 -10.70 -2.17 -14.38
CA ILE A 142 -11.62 -2.16 -13.23
C ILE A 142 -11.62 -0.84 -12.46
N GLN A 143 -10.61 -0.01 -12.66
CA GLN A 143 -10.51 1.31 -12.02
C GLN A 143 -11.61 2.27 -12.49
N GLY A 144 -12.02 3.19 -11.63
CA GLY A 144 -13.06 4.19 -11.92
C GLY A 144 -14.46 3.62 -12.11
N ARG A 145 -14.69 2.34 -11.74
CA ARG A 145 -15.96 1.66 -11.94
C ARG A 145 -16.69 1.47 -10.61
N GLN A 146 -18.03 1.46 -10.70
CA GLN A 146 -18.94 1.20 -9.57
C GLN A 146 -19.40 -0.26 -9.57
N TYR A 147 -19.43 -0.86 -8.39
CA TYR A 147 -19.78 -2.25 -8.17
C TYR A 147 -20.75 -2.39 -7.00
N THR A 148 -21.66 -3.35 -7.06
CA THR A 148 -22.39 -3.80 -5.86
C THR A 148 -21.42 -4.46 -4.88
N ASP A 149 -21.76 -4.54 -3.60
CA ASP A 149 -20.94 -5.21 -2.58
C ASP A 149 -20.51 -6.61 -3.01
N ALA A 150 -21.47 -7.41 -3.46
CA ALA A 150 -21.21 -8.78 -3.90
C ALA A 150 -20.33 -8.85 -5.16
N ALA A 151 -20.46 -7.89 -6.09
CA ALA A 151 -19.61 -7.83 -7.28
C ALA A 151 -18.19 -7.39 -6.93
N TYR A 152 -18.05 -6.38 -6.07
CA TYR A 152 -16.75 -5.91 -5.59
C TYR A 152 -15.99 -7.02 -4.84
N GLN A 153 -16.65 -7.70 -3.91
CA GLN A 153 -16.03 -8.81 -3.19
C GLN A 153 -15.53 -9.92 -4.11
N ARG A 154 -16.35 -10.35 -5.07
CA ARG A 154 -15.94 -11.38 -6.05
C ARG A 154 -14.75 -10.90 -6.87
N LEU A 155 -14.82 -9.67 -7.39
CA LEU A 155 -13.75 -9.07 -8.17
C LEU A 155 -12.46 -9.01 -7.37
N ASN A 156 -12.48 -8.38 -6.20
CA ASN A 156 -11.29 -8.16 -5.38
C ASN A 156 -10.63 -9.48 -4.93
N ASN A 157 -11.45 -10.52 -4.65
CA ASN A 157 -10.95 -11.85 -4.29
C ASN A 157 -10.39 -12.62 -5.50
N SER A 158 -10.75 -12.26 -6.74
CA SER A 158 -10.22 -12.89 -7.95
C SER A 158 -8.89 -12.27 -8.43
N LEU A 159 -8.54 -11.09 -7.93
CA LEU A 159 -7.31 -10.39 -8.31
C LEU A 159 -6.09 -11.05 -7.68
N VAL A 160 -5.02 -11.19 -8.45
CA VAL A 160 -3.70 -11.60 -7.92
C VAL A 160 -3.19 -10.58 -6.91
N ARG A 161 -3.43 -9.30 -7.20
CA ARG A 161 -3.17 -8.17 -6.29
C ARG A 161 -4.50 -7.53 -5.93
N ARG A 162 -4.94 -7.73 -4.70
CA ARG A 162 -6.14 -7.07 -4.19
C ARG A 162 -5.97 -5.55 -4.20
N ILE A 163 -7.08 -4.84 -4.35
CA ILE A 163 -7.10 -3.38 -4.24
C ILE A 163 -6.47 -2.95 -2.92
N GLY A 164 -5.58 -1.96 -2.98
CA GLY A 164 -4.86 -1.45 -1.81
C GLY A 164 -3.66 -2.27 -1.34
N THR A 165 -3.30 -3.39 -2.00
CA THR A 165 -2.16 -4.24 -1.61
C THR A 165 -0.99 -4.15 -2.60
N LEU A 166 0.21 -4.55 -2.18
CA LEU A 166 1.39 -4.75 -3.04
C LEU A 166 1.70 -3.57 -3.98
N ASN A 167 1.78 -2.35 -3.45
CA ASN A 167 1.96 -1.11 -4.21
C ASN A 167 0.80 -0.76 -5.15
N CYS A 168 -0.37 -1.37 -5.00
CA CYS A 168 -1.58 -0.90 -5.65
C CYS A 168 -1.92 0.50 -5.12
N GLY A 169 -1.97 1.51 -5.98
CA GLY A 169 -2.35 2.88 -5.63
C GLY A 169 -3.86 3.10 -5.53
N HIS A 170 -4.67 2.07 -5.80
CA HIS A 170 -6.12 2.19 -5.79
C HIS A 170 -6.70 2.09 -4.38
N THR A 171 -7.80 2.83 -4.18
CA THR A 171 -8.66 2.75 -2.99
C THR A 171 -10.09 2.50 -3.44
N ALA A 172 -10.84 1.69 -2.71
CA ALA A 172 -12.27 1.54 -2.91
C ALA A 172 -13.04 2.49 -1.98
N PHE A 173 -13.97 3.24 -2.53
CA PHE A 173 -14.82 4.17 -1.79
C PHE A 173 -16.23 3.61 -1.67
N PRO A 174 -16.86 3.69 -0.48
CA PRO A 174 -18.26 3.32 -0.32
C PRO A 174 -19.17 4.28 -1.08
N ILE A 175 -20.18 3.74 -1.75
CA ILE A 175 -21.16 4.49 -2.51
C ILE A 175 -22.58 3.98 -2.26
N VAL A 176 -23.56 4.84 -2.54
CA VAL A 176 -24.97 4.46 -2.64
C VAL A 176 -25.32 4.34 -4.12
N LEU A 177 -25.41 3.12 -4.62
CA LEU A 177 -25.73 2.84 -6.03
C LEU A 177 -27.07 3.45 -6.42
N GLY A 178 -27.09 4.07 -7.60
CA GLY A 178 -28.26 4.80 -8.12
C GLY A 178 -28.41 6.22 -7.56
N VAL A 179 -27.60 6.63 -6.59
CA VAL A 179 -27.55 7.98 -6.02
C VAL A 179 -26.19 8.63 -6.24
N SER A 180 -25.14 7.92 -5.89
CA SER A 180 -23.76 8.41 -6.06
C SER A 180 -23.41 8.51 -7.54
N GLN A 181 -22.93 9.67 -7.95
CA GLN A 181 -22.44 9.87 -9.31
C GLN A 181 -21.02 9.29 -9.43
N PRO A 182 -20.68 8.66 -10.57
CA PRO A 182 -19.31 8.23 -10.82
C PRO A 182 -18.33 9.40 -10.72
N GLN A 183 -17.18 9.19 -10.06
CA GLN A 183 -16.14 10.22 -9.93
C GLN A 183 -15.40 10.47 -11.24
N TYR A 184 -15.37 9.50 -12.14
CA TYR A 184 -14.62 9.55 -13.39
C TYR A 184 -15.56 9.39 -14.57
N THR A 185 -15.35 10.19 -15.63
CA THR A 185 -16.00 9.99 -16.93
C THR A 185 -15.23 8.97 -17.77
N GLU A 186 -15.88 8.41 -18.79
CA GLU A 186 -15.19 7.48 -19.72
C GLU A 186 -14.02 8.17 -20.42
N GLU A 187 -14.16 9.46 -20.78
CA GLU A 187 -13.08 10.21 -21.41
C GLU A 187 -11.86 10.39 -20.48
N GLN A 188 -12.09 10.52 -19.17
CA GLN A 188 -11.00 10.60 -18.20
C GLN A 188 -10.29 9.25 -18.07
N LEU A 189 -11.03 8.15 -18.01
CA LEU A 189 -10.48 6.81 -17.95
C LEU A 189 -9.70 6.44 -19.22
N ASP A 190 -10.24 6.78 -20.40
CA ASP A 190 -9.57 6.56 -21.67
C ASP A 190 -8.28 7.39 -21.79
N ARG A 191 -8.29 8.63 -21.30
CA ARG A 191 -7.07 9.45 -21.26
C ARG A 191 -5.98 8.81 -20.37
N MET A 192 -6.34 8.34 -19.18
CA MET A 192 -5.40 7.65 -18.28
C MET A 192 -4.81 6.41 -18.95
N ARG A 193 -5.63 5.65 -19.70
CA ARG A 193 -5.17 4.48 -20.47
C ARG A 193 -4.20 4.88 -21.59
N GLN A 194 -4.53 5.90 -22.36
CA GLN A 194 -3.66 6.41 -23.43
C GLN A 194 -2.33 6.95 -22.89
N GLU A 195 -2.35 7.65 -21.76
CA GLU A 195 -1.13 8.11 -21.07
C GLU A 195 -0.27 6.95 -20.63
N ASN A 196 -0.89 5.87 -20.14
CA ASN A 196 -0.19 4.66 -19.71
C ASN A 196 0.47 3.95 -20.91
N GLU A 197 -0.23 3.82 -22.05
CA GLU A 197 0.29 3.22 -23.29
C GLU A 197 1.39 4.09 -23.92
N THR A 198 1.27 5.40 -23.85
CA THR A 198 2.25 6.33 -24.45
C THR A 198 3.63 6.19 -23.81
N GLY A 199 3.70 6.00 -22.49
CA GLY A 199 4.91 5.69 -21.76
C GLY A 199 6.13 6.53 -22.15
N VAL A 200 7.32 5.95 -22.02
CA VAL A 200 8.60 6.57 -22.38
C VAL A 200 9.52 5.60 -23.11
N THR A 201 10.38 6.11 -23.99
CA THR A 201 11.40 5.32 -24.65
C THR A 201 12.78 5.66 -24.10
N VAL A 202 13.47 4.67 -23.52
CA VAL A 202 14.81 4.81 -22.98
C VAL A 202 15.74 3.83 -23.69
N ASN A 203 16.84 4.34 -24.28
CA ASN A 203 17.83 3.54 -25.02
C ASN A 203 17.20 2.65 -26.09
N GLY A 204 16.18 3.14 -26.80
CA GLY A 204 15.49 2.41 -27.88
C GLY A 204 14.48 1.36 -27.40
N ARG A 205 14.31 1.18 -26.09
CA ARG A 205 13.27 0.31 -25.52
C ARG A 205 12.12 1.17 -25.00
N HIS A 206 10.91 0.81 -25.39
CA HIS A 206 9.68 1.43 -24.91
C HIS A 206 9.26 0.81 -23.57
N TYR A 207 8.85 1.65 -22.63
CA TYR A 207 8.29 1.28 -21.34
C TYR A 207 6.93 1.96 -21.18
N THR A 208 5.94 1.22 -20.72
CA THR A 208 4.67 1.82 -20.32
C THR A 208 4.88 2.66 -19.04
N THR A 209 3.93 3.54 -18.72
CA THR A 209 4.04 4.37 -17.51
C THR A 209 4.07 3.53 -16.24
N TYR A 210 3.51 2.32 -16.29
CA TYR A 210 3.53 1.37 -15.17
C TYR A 210 4.91 0.73 -14.96
N GLU A 211 5.67 0.45 -16.01
CA GLU A 211 7.00 -0.16 -15.95
C GLU A 211 8.09 0.82 -15.48
#